data_8c8664415381c2177cf64bf93cff41ba
#
_entry.id   8c8664415381c2177cf64bf93cff41ba
#
_cell.length_a   1.000
_cell.length_b   1.000
_cell.length_c   1.000
_cell.angle_alpha   90.00
_cell.angle_beta   90.00
_cell.angle_gamma   90.00
#
_symmetry.space_group_name_H-M   'P 1'
#
loop_
_entity.id
_entity.type
_entity.pdbx_description
1 polymer ?
#
loop_
_entity_poly.entity_id
_entity_poly.type
_entity_poly.pdbx_seq_one_letter_code
_entity_poly.pdbx_strand_id
1 'polypeptide(L)'
;RRMSDPPAADRVTFVTIDEGRDGQRLDNFLITHLKGVPRSRIYRIIRSGEVRVNKKRAKQTTRLAVDDVVRVPPVRTSESQAPPVVSGGLAERLARALLYEDDQIFIFNKPAGLAVHGGSGVSLGLIEALRVLYPEERNLELVHRLDRDTSGCIMVARHRGFLRRLQKLMQQGGVEKRYWLLCQGFKGSERRMEAPLLKITQGNERMVRVSREGKASVTDFTLVERFGDAALVEARLGTGRTHQIRVHSQFGGFPILGDDKYGSRKGDARLEALGHRRLCLHAR
;
A
#
# COMPACT_ATOMS: atom_id res chain seq x y z
N ARG A 1 -25.55 -41.57 -18.94
CA ARG A 1 -24.50 -41.13 -17.99
C ARG A 1 -23.77 -39.95 -18.65
N ARG A 2 -24.09 -38.72 -18.26
CA ARG A 2 -23.28 -37.54 -18.63
C ARG A 2 -22.02 -37.61 -17.78
N MET A 3 -20.87 -37.75 -18.41
CA MET A 3 -19.58 -37.57 -17.75
C MET A 3 -19.50 -36.10 -17.31
N SER A 4 -19.38 -35.87 -16.02
CA SER A 4 -19.12 -34.55 -15.44
C SER A 4 -17.74 -34.09 -15.91
N ASP A 5 -17.69 -32.90 -16.51
CA ASP A 5 -16.42 -32.25 -16.87
C ASP A 5 -15.54 -32.11 -15.60
N PRO A 6 -14.25 -32.44 -15.68
CA PRO A 6 -13.33 -32.26 -14.58
C PRO A 6 -13.22 -30.77 -14.20
N PRO A 7 -13.04 -30.45 -12.90
CA PRO A 7 -12.96 -29.07 -12.44
C PRO A 7 -11.82 -28.31 -13.14
N ALA A 8 -12.02 -27.05 -13.42
CA ALA A 8 -11.13 -26.15 -14.18
C ALA A 8 -9.68 -26.04 -13.66
N ALA A 9 -9.38 -26.61 -12.49
CA ALA A 9 -8.06 -26.62 -11.86
C ALA A 9 -7.03 -27.59 -12.53
N ASP A 10 -7.46 -28.50 -13.40
CA ASP A 10 -6.59 -29.53 -14.00
C ASP A 10 -6.28 -29.29 -15.50
N ARG A 11 -6.65 -28.13 -16.05
CA ARG A 11 -6.41 -27.81 -17.46
C ARG A 11 -5.53 -26.60 -17.65
N VAL A 12 -4.72 -26.61 -18.72
CA VAL A 12 -4.02 -25.43 -19.22
C VAL A 12 -5.06 -24.41 -19.68
N THR A 13 -4.92 -23.17 -19.24
CA THR A 13 -5.77 -22.07 -19.70
C THR A 13 -4.97 -21.07 -20.52
N PHE A 14 -5.63 -20.42 -21.46
CA PHE A 14 -5.07 -19.32 -22.25
C PHE A 14 -5.86 -18.05 -21.96
N VAL A 15 -5.16 -17.01 -21.56
CA VAL A 15 -5.77 -15.74 -21.18
C VAL A 15 -5.29 -14.67 -22.14
N THR A 16 -6.22 -14.07 -22.88
CA THR A 16 -5.93 -12.90 -23.71
C THR A 16 -5.92 -11.65 -22.83
N ILE A 17 -4.90 -10.83 -23.01
CA ILE A 17 -4.72 -9.60 -22.24
C ILE A 17 -5.58 -8.49 -22.82
N ASP A 18 -6.45 -7.96 -22.00
CA ASP A 18 -7.31 -6.81 -22.30
C ASP A 18 -6.60 -5.47 -22.05
N GLU A 19 -7.22 -4.36 -22.47
CA GLU A 19 -6.71 -3.00 -22.25
C GLU A 19 -6.48 -2.68 -20.76
N GLY A 20 -7.30 -3.24 -19.88
CA GLY A 20 -7.16 -3.07 -18.42
C GLY A 20 -5.85 -3.64 -17.87
N ARG A 21 -5.22 -4.56 -18.58
CA ARG A 21 -4.00 -5.27 -18.17
C ARG A 21 -2.77 -4.89 -18.99
N ASP A 22 -2.91 -4.01 -19.97
CA ASP A 22 -1.82 -3.52 -20.78
C ASP A 22 -0.68 -2.93 -19.94
N GLY A 23 0.57 -3.29 -20.23
CA GLY A 23 1.76 -2.89 -19.47
C GLY A 23 1.91 -3.54 -18.10
N GLN A 24 1.03 -4.48 -17.69
CA GLN A 24 1.18 -5.22 -16.43
C GLN A 24 2.38 -6.16 -16.51
N ARG A 25 3.12 -6.27 -15.40
CA ARG A 25 4.16 -7.31 -15.30
C ARG A 25 3.51 -8.68 -15.18
N LEU A 26 4.12 -9.66 -15.84
CA LEU A 26 3.62 -11.04 -15.86
C LEU A 26 3.45 -11.64 -14.46
N ASP A 27 4.40 -11.39 -13.53
CA ASP A 27 4.28 -11.87 -12.16
C ASP A 27 3.06 -11.29 -11.43
N ASN A 28 2.82 -9.99 -11.57
CA ASN A 28 1.66 -9.33 -10.95
C ASN A 28 0.33 -9.80 -11.59
N PHE A 29 0.32 -10.02 -12.90
CA PHE A 29 -0.82 -10.61 -13.58
C PHE A 29 -1.16 -11.98 -13.01
N LEU A 30 -0.18 -12.86 -12.90
CA LEU A 30 -0.39 -14.23 -12.40
C LEU A 30 -0.80 -14.26 -10.92
N ILE A 31 -0.21 -13.40 -10.08
CA ILE A 31 -0.60 -13.27 -8.65
C ILE A 31 -2.07 -12.90 -8.52
N THR A 32 -2.57 -12.02 -9.39
CA THR A 32 -3.97 -11.61 -9.38
C THR A 32 -4.89 -12.66 -10.01
N HIS A 33 -4.42 -13.33 -11.07
CA HIS A 33 -5.20 -14.33 -11.80
C HIS A 33 -5.30 -15.67 -11.06
N LEU A 34 -4.21 -16.10 -10.43
CA LEU A 34 -4.10 -17.34 -9.66
C LEU A 34 -4.24 -17.07 -8.16
N LYS A 35 -5.42 -16.58 -7.76
CA LYS A 35 -5.71 -16.31 -6.36
C LYS A 35 -5.50 -17.57 -5.50
N GLY A 36 -4.83 -17.42 -4.36
CA GLY A 36 -4.54 -18.53 -3.44
C GLY A 36 -3.29 -19.33 -3.77
N VAL A 37 -2.62 -19.10 -4.89
CA VAL A 37 -1.34 -19.74 -5.22
C VAL A 37 -0.18 -18.96 -4.59
N PRO A 38 0.70 -19.61 -3.79
CA PRO A 38 1.85 -18.95 -3.20
C PRO A 38 2.77 -18.31 -4.25
N ARG A 39 3.31 -17.12 -3.96
CA ARG A 39 4.21 -16.40 -4.87
C ARG A 39 5.41 -17.24 -5.30
N SER A 40 5.97 -18.02 -4.39
CA SER A 40 7.07 -18.95 -4.68
C SER A 40 6.71 -19.95 -5.79
N ARG A 41 5.49 -20.44 -5.79
CA ARG A 41 4.97 -21.34 -6.85
C ARG A 41 4.81 -20.60 -8.16
N ILE A 42 4.28 -19.36 -8.14
CA ILE A 42 4.15 -18.51 -9.34
C ILE A 42 5.52 -18.27 -9.98
N TYR A 43 6.51 -17.88 -9.19
CA TYR A 43 7.87 -17.69 -9.70
C TYR A 43 8.50 -18.98 -10.24
N ARG A 44 8.17 -20.12 -9.66
CA ARG A 44 8.64 -21.43 -10.13
C ARG A 44 8.10 -21.75 -11.52
N ILE A 45 6.78 -21.63 -11.73
CA ILE A 45 6.13 -21.93 -13.02
C ILE A 45 6.54 -20.96 -14.15
N ILE A 46 6.91 -19.72 -13.81
CA ILE A 46 7.51 -18.79 -14.78
C ILE A 46 8.92 -19.26 -15.15
N ARG A 47 9.76 -19.57 -14.18
CA ARG A 47 11.15 -20.01 -14.40
C ARG A 47 11.25 -21.34 -15.15
N SER A 48 10.38 -22.29 -14.84
CA SER A 48 10.33 -23.60 -15.55
C SER A 48 9.86 -23.45 -17.01
N GLY A 49 9.24 -22.29 -17.36
CA GLY A 49 8.67 -22.07 -18.70
C GLY A 49 7.32 -22.72 -18.92
N GLU A 50 6.66 -23.14 -17.83
CA GLU A 50 5.28 -23.61 -17.85
C GLU A 50 4.32 -22.46 -18.22
N VAL A 51 4.60 -21.23 -17.76
CA VAL A 51 3.94 -20.01 -18.23
C VAL A 51 4.62 -19.53 -19.52
N ARG A 52 3.84 -19.18 -20.52
CA ARG A 52 4.32 -18.62 -21.78
C ARG A 52 3.47 -17.43 -22.20
N VAL A 53 4.11 -16.46 -22.86
CA VAL A 53 3.44 -15.33 -23.51
C VAL A 53 3.65 -15.47 -25.01
N ASN A 54 2.56 -15.52 -25.76
CA ASN A 54 2.59 -15.74 -27.22
C ASN A 54 3.46 -16.96 -27.61
N LYS A 55 3.28 -18.07 -26.89
CA LYS A 55 4.03 -19.33 -27.03
C LYS A 55 5.52 -19.27 -26.67
N LYS A 56 6.08 -18.10 -26.33
CA LYS A 56 7.49 -17.91 -25.96
C LYS A 56 7.69 -17.94 -24.45
N ARG A 57 8.89 -18.30 -23.99
CA ARG A 57 9.29 -18.13 -22.58
C ARG A 57 9.30 -16.66 -22.21
N ALA A 58 8.83 -16.35 -21.02
CA ALA A 58 8.78 -15.00 -20.50
C ALA A 58 9.44 -14.92 -19.12
N LYS A 59 9.95 -13.74 -18.76
CA LYS A 59 10.50 -13.45 -17.44
C LYS A 59 9.40 -12.90 -16.55
N GLN A 60 9.57 -12.99 -15.22
CA GLN A 60 8.65 -12.41 -14.24
C GLN A 60 8.38 -10.91 -14.48
N THR A 61 9.38 -10.19 -14.98
CA THR A 61 9.32 -8.74 -15.26
C THR A 61 8.77 -8.42 -16.66
N THR A 62 8.46 -9.42 -17.49
CA THR A 62 7.88 -9.21 -18.83
C THR A 62 6.62 -8.35 -18.71
N ARG A 63 6.55 -7.30 -19.53
CA ARG A 63 5.37 -6.43 -19.63
C ARG A 63 4.42 -7.03 -20.66
N LEU A 64 3.18 -7.22 -20.26
CA LEU A 64 2.11 -7.71 -21.12
C LEU A 64 1.55 -6.56 -21.97
N ALA A 65 1.23 -6.83 -23.22
CA ALA A 65 0.54 -5.92 -24.12
C ALA A 65 -0.90 -6.39 -24.38
N VAL A 66 -1.75 -5.51 -24.86
CA VAL A 66 -3.08 -5.88 -25.35
C VAL A 66 -2.94 -6.98 -26.40
N ASP A 67 -3.86 -7.93 -26.40
CA ASP A 67 -3.90 -9.11 -27.27
C ASP A 67 -2.80 -10.16 -27.03
N ASP A 68 -1.87 -9.94 -26.09
CA ASP A 68 -0.97 -11.02 -25.67
C ASP A 68 -1.77 -12.21 -25.13
N VAL A 69 -1.37 -13.40 -25.53
CA VAL A 69 -1.95 -14.66 -25.05
C VAL A 69 -1.03 -15.29 -24.02
N VAL A 70 -1.47 -15.33 -22.77
CA VAL A 70 -0.74 -15.95 -21.66
C VAL A 70 -1.23 -17.38 -21.46
N ARG A 71 -0.33 -18.35 -21.66
CA ARG A 71 -0.55 -19.74 -21.31
C ARG A 71 -0.30 -19.91 -19.80
N VAL A 72 -1.32 -20.34 -19.08
CA VAL A 72 -1.28 -20.62 -17.66
C VAL A 72 -1.37 -22.14 -17.45
N PRO A 73 -0.38 -22.78 -16.82
CA PRO A 73 -0.41 -24.22 -16.55
C PRO A 73 -1.49 -24.55 -15.51
N PRO A 74 -1.92 -25.82 -15.41
CA PRO A 74 -2.76 -26.25 -14.33
C PRO A 74 -2.01 -26.08 -13.00
N VAL A 75 -2.57 -25.27 -12.11
CA VAL A 75 -2.03 -25.06 -10.78
C VAL A 75 -3.12 -25.44 -9.78
N ARG A 76 -2.88 -26.49 -8.99
CA ARG A 76 -3.76 -26.78 -7.86
C ARG A 76 -3.66 -25.61 -6.90
N THR A 77 -4.73 -24.86 -6.77
CA THR A 77 -4.93 -23.95 -5.66
C THR A 77 -5.17 -24.81 -4.44
N SER A 78 -4.36 -24.66 -3.38
CA SER A 78 -4.84 -25.05 -2.06
C SER A 78 -6.21 -24.40 -1.91
N GLU A 79 -7.21 -25.17 -1.53
CA GLU A 79 -8.63 -24.84 -1.46
C GLU A 79 -8.89 -23.32 -1.43
N SER A 80 -9.70 -22.85 -2.35
CA SER A 80 -10.13 -21.45 -2.45
C SER A 80 -10.44 -20.98 -1.03
N GLN A 81 -9.53 -20.22 -0.42
CA GLN A 81 -9.88 -19.54 0.81
C GLN A 81 -11.12 -18.73 0.45
N ALA A 82 -12.20 -18.98 1.17
CA ALA A 82 -13.43 -18.22 1.05
C ALA A 82 -13.07 -16.72 0.93
N PRO A 83 -13.74 -15.95 0.08
CA PRO A 83 -13.43 -14.53 -0.05
C PRO A 83 -13.37 -13.93 1.34
N PRO A 84 -12.40 -13.05 1.62
CA PRO A 84 -12.23 -12.48 2.93
C PRO A 84 -13.54 -11.84 3.38
N VAL A 85 -14.00 -12.19 4.58
CA VAL A 85 -15.24 -11.64 5.13
C VAL A 85 -14.92 -10.24 5.68
N VAL A 86 -15.56 -9.23 5.10
CA VAL A 86 -15.53 -7.87 5.66
C VAL A 86 -16.58 -7.80 6.77
N SER A 87 -16.15 -7.52 8.00
CA SER A 87 -17.10 -7.35 9.12
C SER A 87 -18.01 -6.14 8.87
N GLY A 88 -19.26 -6.20 9.34
CA GLY A 88 -20.20 -5.08 9.20
C GLY A 88 -19.63 -3.76 9.73
N GLY A 89 -18.95 -3.79 10.87
CA GLY A 89 -18.32 -2.60 11.43
C GLY A 89 -17.20 -2.02 10.56
N LEU A 90 -16.42 -2.85 9.85
CA LEU A 90 -15.43 -2.34 8.89
C LEU A 90 -16.10 -1.78 7.64
N ALA A 91 -17.13 -2.46 7.13
CA ALA A 91 -17.90 -1.99 5.98
C ALA A 91 -18.50 -0.59 6.22
N GLU A 92 -19.17 -0.39 7.36
CA GLU A 92 -19.72 0.91 7.75
C GLU A 92 -18.64 1.98 7.91
N ARG A 93 -17.51 1.64 8.52
CA ARG A 93 -16.38 2.58 8.66
C ARG A 93 -15.83 3.00 7.30
N LEU A 94 -15.69 2.08 6.36
CA LEU A 94 -15.21 2.38 5.02
C LEU A 94 -16.23 3.19 4.20
N ALA A 95 -17.52 2.90 4.32
CA ALA A 95 -18.57 3.70 3.70
C ALA A 95 -18.53 5.17 4.16
N ARG A 96 -18.34 5.40 5.47
CA ARG A 96 -18.21 6.76 6.03
C ARG A 96 -16.86 7.42 5.72
N ALA A 97 -15.87 6.62 5.35
CA ALA A 97 -14.51 7.10 5.04
C ALA A 97 -14.36 7.57 3.59
N LEU A 98 -15.34 7.36 2.73
CA LEU A 98 -15.33 7.84 1.35
C LEU A 98 -15.40 9.38 1.34
N LEU A 99 -14.36 10.04 0.81
CA LEU A 99 -14.25 11.49 0.72
C LEU A 99 -14.62 12.01 -0.66
N TYR A 100 -14.29 11.25 -1.70
CA TYR A 100 -14.52 11.63 -3.08
C TYR A 100 -14.65 10.40 -3.98
N GLU A 101 -15.50 10.51 -4.97
CA GLU A 101 -15.74 9.49 -5.99
C GLU A 101 -16.05 10.14 -7.34
N ASP A 102 -15.41 9.62 -8.41
CA ASP A 102 -15.78 9.85 -9.79
C ASP A 102 -15.53 8.58 -10.62
N ASP A 103 -15.65 8.65 -11.94
CA ASP A 103 -15.45 7.51 -12.82
C ASP A 103 -14.05 6.91 -12.80
N GLN A 104 -13.05 7.64 -12.32
CA GLN A 104 -11.64 7.28 -12.40
C GLN A 104 -11.04 6.88 -11.05
N ILE A 105 -11.56 7.43 -9.94
CA ILE A 105 -10.91 7.35 -8.65
C ILE A 105 -11.90 7.36 -7.47
N PHE A 106 -11.55 6.63 -6.42
CA PHE A 106 -12.04 6.85 -5.07
C PHE A 106 -10.96 7.48 -4.21
N ILE A 107 -11.33 8.39 -3.32
CA ILE A 107 -10.47 8.89 -2.25
C ILE A 107 -11.10 8.56 -0.91
N PHE A 108 -10.38 7.82 -0.07
CA PHE A 108 -10.83 7.45 1.26
C PHE A 108 -10.01 8.13 2.35
N ASN A 109 -10.64 8.46 3.46
CA ASN A 109 -9.99 8.75 4.73
C ASN A 109 -9.66 7.42 5.43
N LYS A 110 -8.53 6.81 5.09
CA LYS A 110 -8.14 5.51 5.66
C LYS A 110 -8.09 5.59 7.18
N PRO A 111 -8.81 4.73 7.91
CA PRO A 111 -8.67 4.67 9.37
C PRO A 111 -7.27 4.19 9.77
N ALA A 112 -6.79 4.66 10.92
CA ALA A 112 -5.59 4.13 11.56
C ALA A 112 -5.79 2.66 11.94
N GLY A 113 -4.71 1.87 11.91
CA GLY A 113 -4.72 0.44 12.24
C GLY A 113 -5.11 -0.48 11.08
N LEU A 114 -5.63 0.06 9.96
CA LEU A 114 -5.95 -0.72 8.76
C LEU A 114 -4.76 -0.71 7.79
N ALA A 115 -4.20 -1.88 7.52
CA ALA A 115 -3.18 -2.03 6.49
C ALA A 115 -3.77 -1.78 5.09
N VAL A 116 -2.99 -1.25 4.16
CA VAL A 116 -3.45 -1.00 2.78
C VAL A 116 -3.57 -2.29 1.97
N HIS A 117 -2.72 -3.28 2.25
CA HIS A 117 -2.75 -4.62 1.65
C HIS A 117 -2.76 -5.68 2.75
N GLY A 118 -3.42 -6.80 2.49
CA GLY A 118 -3.22 -8.03 3.22
C GLY A 118 -1.79 -8.57 3.02
N GLY A 119 -1.33 -9.43 3.90
CA GLY A 119 0.01 -10.02 3.85
C GLY A 119 0.27 -10.95 5.02
N SER A 120 1.53 -11.23 5.34
CA SER A 120 1.90 -12.11 6.45
C SER A 120 1.25 -11.65 7.75
N GLY A 121 0.30 -12.44 8.27
CA GLY A 121 -0.44 -12.15 9.50
C GLY A 121 -1.60 -11.15 9.38
N VAL A 122 -1.89 -10.64 8.18
CA VAL A 122 -3.04 -9.75 7.91
C VAL A 122 -3.83 -10.32 6.73
N SER A 123 -4.97 -10.91 7.02
CA SER A 123 -5.84 -11.56 6.01
C SER A 123 -6.58 -10.55 5.13
N LEU A 124 -6.85 -9.34 5.64
CA LEU A 124 -7.67 -8.33 4.99
C LEU A 124 -7.04 -6.94 5.15
N GLY A 125 -6.64 -6.34 4.04
CA GLY A 125 -6.26 -4.92 3.97
C GLY A 125 -7.36 -4.07 3.34
N LEU A 126 -7.12 -2.76 3.23
CA LEU A 126 -8.06 -1.82 2.64
C LEU A 126 -8.49 -2.24 1.23
N ILE A 127 -7.53 -2.56 0.35
CA ILE A 127 -7.86 -2.86 -1.05
C ILE A 127 -8.66 -4.16 -1.20
N GLU A 128 -8.36 -5.18 -0.37
CA GLU A 128 -9.13 -6.41 -0.36
C GLU A 128 -10.56 -6.17 0.14
N ALA A 129 -10.71 -5.35 1.19
CA ALA A 129 -12.02 -4.97 1.72
C ALA A 129 -12.83 -4.19 0.67
N LEU A 130 -12.23 -3.22 -0.02
CA LEU A 130 -12.92 -2.45 -1.06
C LEU A 130 -13.35 -3.33 -2.24
N ARG A 131 -12.55 -4.31 -2.64
CA ARG A 131 -12.92 -5.26 -3.70
C ARG A 131 -14.10 -6.16 -3.33
N VAL A 132 -14.32 -6.40 -2.05
CA VAL A 132 -15.50 -7.12 -1.55
C VAL A 132 -16.71 -6.20 -1.50
N LEU A 133 -16.53 -4.94 -1.07
CA LEU A 133 -17.63 -3.96 -0.93
C LEU A 133 -18.11 -3.38 -2.27
N TYR A 134 -17.22 -3.32 -3.27
CA TYR A 134 -17.52 -2.84 -4.63
C TYR A 134 -17.24 -3.94 -5.66
N PRO A 135 -18.06 -5.01 -5.70
CA PRO A 135 -17.80 -6.18 -6.55
C PRO A 135 -17.90 -5.86 -8.06
N GLU A 136 -18.62 -4.82 -8.43
CA GLU A 136 -18.71 -4.30 -9.80
C GLU A 136 -17.39 -3.67 -10.28
N GLU A 137 -16.55 -3.19 -9.36
CA GLU A 137 -15.27 -2.55 -9.64
C GLU A 137 -14.15 -3.57 -9.82
N ARG A 138 -13.99 -4.09 -11.03
CA ARG A 138 -13.05 -5.20 -11.33
C ARG A 138 -11.57 -4.82 -11.23
N ASN A 139 -11.24 -3.52 -11.34
CA ASN A 139 -9.88 -3.03 -11.50
C ASN A 139 -9.39 -2.12 -10.37
N LEU A 140 -10.00 -2.20 -9.17
CA LEU A 140 -9.58 -1.39 -8.04
C LEU A 140 -8.12 -1.64 -7.67
N GLU A 141 -7.30 -0.59 -7.73
CA GLU A 141 -5.89 -0.63 -7.36
C GLU A 141 -5.47 0.61 -6.57
N LEU A 142 -4.61 0.40 -5.57
CA LEU A 142 -4.04 1.51 -4.81
C LEU A 142 -3.09 2.32 -5.68
N VAL A 143 -3.26 3.63 -5.70
CA VAL A 143 -2.34 4.56 -6.38
C VAL A 143 -1.03 4.68 -5.61
N HIS A 144 -1.11 4.73 -4.30
CA HIS A 144 0.00 4.82 -3.35
C HIS A 144 -0.29 4.04 -2.08
N ARG A 145 0.60 4.12 -1.12
CA ARG A 145 0.43 3.43 0.17
C ARG A 145 0.58 4.39 1.34
N LEU A 146 -0.13 4.08 2.40
CA LEU A 146 0.08 4.60 3.77
C LEU A 146 0.50 3.44 4.67
N ASP A 147 1.22 3.75 5.74
CA ASP A 147 1.50 2.76 6.78
C ASP A 147 0.21 2.33 7.49
N ARG A 148 0.20 1.16 8.12
CA ARG A 148 -0.98 0.61 8.80
C ARG A 148 -1.60 1.62 9.77
N ASP A 149 -0.77 2.25 10.59
CA ASP A 149 -1.21 3.09 11.68
C ASP A 149 -1.36 4.58 11.29
N THR A 150 -0.87 4.97 10.10
CA THR A 150 -1.12 6.27 9.49
C THR A 150 -2.56 6.34 8.97
N SER A 151 -3.29 7.37 9.35
CA SER A 151 -4.63 7.66 8.84
C SER A 151 -4.61 8.69 7.71
N GLY A 152 -5.74 8.89 7.04
CA GLY A 152 -5.95 10.00 6.10
C GLY A 152 -6.07 9.60 4.64
N CYS A 153 -5.91 10.57 3.75
CA CYS A 153 -6.20 10.46 2.34
C CYS A 153 -5.41 9.37 1.64
N ILE A 154 -6.13 8.43 1.05
CA ILE A 154 -5.59 7.39 0.17
C ILE A 154 -6.38 7.32 -1.11
N MET A 155 -5.68 7.27 -2.24
CA MET A 155 -6.25 7.22 -3.58
C MET A 155 -6.31 5.78 -4.07
N VAL A 156 -7.48 5.39 -4.61
CA VAL A 156 -7.75 4.08 -5.19
C VAL A 156 -8.25 4.30 -6.61
N ALA A 157 -7.48 3.88 -7.60
CA ALA A 157 -7.88 3.99 -9.00
C ALA A 157 -8.91 2.92 -9.36
N ARG A 158 -9.91 3.30 -10.15
CA ARG A 158 -10.95 2.41 -10.70
C ARG A 158 -10.51 1.79 -12.04
N HIS A 159 -9.60 2.46 -12.75
CA HIS A 159 -9.11 2.03 -14.05
C HIS A 159 -7.59 2.06 -14.13
N ARG A 160 -7.02 1.07 -14.77
CA ARG A 160 -5.58 0.89 -14.86
C ARG A 160 -4.88 1.99 -15.68
N GLY A 161 -5.52 2.49 -16.72
CA GLY A 161 -5.00 3.63 -17.51
C GLY A 161 -4.84 4.88 -16.65
N PHE A 162 -5.83 5.16 -15.79
CA PHE A 162 -5.78 6.27 -14.85
C PHE A 162 -4.71 6.05 -13.76
N LEU A 163 -4.62 4.83 -13.21
CA LEU A 163 -3.57 4.46 -12.26
C LEU A 163 -2.18 4.80 -12.79
N ARG A 164 -1.87 4.40 -14.02
CA ARG A 164 -0.55 4.66 -14.64
C ARG A 164 -0.29 6.16 -14.82
N ARG A 165 -1.29 6.92 -15.27
CA ARG A 165 -1.17 8.39 -15.42
C ARG A 165 -0.91 9.06 -14.07
N LEU A 166 -1.67 8.69 -13.04
CA LEU A 166 -1.53 9.28 -11.71
C LEU A 166 -0.21 8.88 -11.03
N GLN A 167 0.23 7.64 -11.18
CA GLN A 167 1.53 7.20 -10.68
C GLN A 167 2.69 7.93 -11.38
N LYS A 168 2.60 8.17 -12.69
CA LYS A 168 3.57 8.97 -13.43
C LYS A 168 3.60 10.42 -12.92
N LEU A 169 2.43 11.03 -12.73
CA LEU A 169 2.29 12.39 -12.17
C LEU A 169 2.93 12.47 -10.78
N MET A 170 2.67 11.49 -9.90
CA MET A 170 3.30 11.42 -8.57
C MET A 170 4.82 11.29 -8.63
N GLN A 171 5.35 10.50 -9.56
CA GLN A 171 6.80 10.35 -9.76
C GLN A 171 7.46 11.65 -10.24
N GLN A 172 6.73 12.44 -11.00
CA GLN A 172 7.19 13.75 -11.52
C GLN A 172 7.00 14.90 -10.50
N GLY A 173 6.50 14.60 -9.30
CA GLY A 173 6.25 15.60 -8.28
C GLY A 173 4.98 16.44 -8.50
N GLY A 174 4.11 16.04 -9.44
CA GLY A 174 2.87 16.74 -9.75
C GLY A 174 1.74 16.54 -8.73
N VAL A 175 1.99 15.79 -7.65
CA VAL A 175 1.04 15.60 -6.53
C VAL A 175 1.74 15.98 -5.25
N GLU A 176 1.23 16.98 -4.57
CA GLU A 176 1.70 17.36 -3.24
C GLU A 176 1.27 16.32 -2.21
N LYS A 177 2.20 15.87 -1.39
CA LYS A 177 1.97 14.94 -0.29
C LYS A 177 2.14 15.68 1.02
N ARG A 178 1.03 16.03 1.64
CA ARG A 178 0.98 16.75 2.92
C ARG A 178 0.41 15.86 4.01
N TYR A 179 0.96 16.02 5.21
CA TYR A 179 0.55 15.27 6.39
C TYR A 179 0.48 16.21 7.59
N TRP A 180 -0.45 15.95 8.47
CA TRP A 180 -0.44 16.52 9.80
C TRP A 180 0.12 15.51 10.79
N LEU A 181 0.94 16.00 11.71
CA LEU A 181 1.45 15.22 12.83
C LEU A 181 1.38 16.03 14.13
N LEU A 182 1.09 15.34 15.23
CA LEU A 182 1.33 15.86 16.56
C LEU A 182 2.66 15.31 17.05
N CYS A 183 3.56 16.18 17.46
CA CYS A 183 4.88 15.83 17.93
C CYS A 183 5.27 16.60 19.19
N GLN A 184 6.31 16.16 19.85
CA GLN A 184 6.85 16.82 21.04
C GLN A 184 8.25 17.37 20.74
N GLY A 185 8.54 18.61 21.19
CA GLY A 185 9.87 19.18 21.10
C GLY A 185 10.19 19.86 19.77
N PHE A 186 9.20 20.14 18.92
CA PHE A 186 9.40 20.89 17.68
C PHE A 186 9.80 22.33 18.01
N LYS A 187 10.96 22.77 17.50
CA LYS A 187 11.50 24.13 17.73
C LYS A 187 11.46 24.93 16.43
N GLY A 188 11.21 26.26 16.57
CA GLY A 188 11.06 27.16 15.45
C GLY A 188 9.71 27.04 14.74
N SER A 189 9.59 27.68 13.58
CA SER A 189 8.38 27.68 12.74
C SER A 189 8.50 26.72 11.56
N GLU A 190 9.72 26.51 11.06
CA GLU A 190 10.00 25.67 9.88
C GLU A 190 11.27 24.85 10.08
N ARG A 191 11.30 23.65 9.52
CA ARG A 191 12.48 22.79 9.45
C ARG A 191 12.48 21.97 8.16
N ARG A 192 13.57 22.05 7.42
CA ARG A 192 13.85 21.15 6.31
C ARG A 192 14.77 20.02 6.77
N MET A 193 14.34 18.78 6.53
CA MET A 193 15.11 17.59 6.86
C MET A 193 15.56 16.89 5.58
N GLU A 194 16.87 16.91 5.33
CA GLU A 194 17.52 16.18 4.24
C GLU A 194 18.41 15.11 4.86
N ALA A 195 17.86 13.92 5.04
CA ALA A 195 18.57 12.82 5.66
C ALA A 195 18.24 11.51 4.94
N PRO A 196 19.26 10.80 4.38
CA PRO A 196 19.04 9.56 3.66
C PRO A 196 18.54 8.45 4.58
N LEU A 197 17.61 7.63 4.07
CA LEU A 197 16.93 6.59 4.82
C LEU A 197 17.31 5.19 4.33
N LEU A 198 17.73 4.34 5.26
CA LEU A 198 18.09 2.94 5.05
C LEU A 198 17.08 2.02 5.74
N LYS A 199 16.57 1.05 5.00
CA LYS A 199 15.78 -0.05 5.58
C LYS A 199 16.73 -1.07 6.21
N ILE A 200 16.46 -1.43 7.45
CA ILE A 200 17.18 -2.45 8.18
C ILE A 200 16.22 -3.51 8.71
N THR A 201 16.72 -4.69 9.02
CA THR A 201 15.99 -5.72 9.76
C THR A 201 16.64 -5.82 11.14
N GLN A 202 15.83 -5.61 12.17
CA GLN A 202 16.25 -5.74 13.57
C GLN A 202 15.42 -6.83 14.22
N GLY A 203 16.02 -7.99 14.45
CA GLY A 203 15.27 -9.20 14.79
C GLY A 203 14.29 -9.57 13.67
N ASN A 204 13.03 -9.75 13.99
CA ASN A 204 11.96 -10.04 13.01
C ASN A 204 11.25 -8.76 12.48
N GLU A 205 11.68 -7.57 12.92
CA GLU A 205 11.03 -6.32 12.53
C GLU A 205 11.79 -5.57 11.43
N ARG A 206 11.00 -5.00 10.50
CA ARG A 206 11.53 -4.08 9.50
C ARG A 206 11.51 -2.66 10.08
N MET A 207 12.68 -2.07 10.19
CA MET A 207 12.91 -0.72 10.68
C MET A 207 13.52 0.16 9.59
N VAL A 208 13.50 1.47 9.80
CA VAL A 208 14.17 2.45 8.95
C VAL A 208 15.01 3.35 9.86
N ARG A 209 16.21 3.70 9.41
CA ARG A 209 17.07 4.66 10.12
C ARG A 209 17.71 5.63 9.15
N VAL A 210 18.17 6.77 9.66
CA VAL A 210 19.05 7.67 8.92
C VAL A 210 20.41 6.99 8.74
N SER A 211 20.93 6.99 7.51
CA SER A 211 22.23 6.43 7.18
C SER A 211 22.74 7.03 5.87
N ARG A 212 24.04 7.30 5.79
CA ARG A 212 24.69 7.78 4.54
C ARG A 212 24.54 6.80 3.38
N GLU A 213 24.39 5.51 3.67
CA GLU A 213 24.13 4.44 2.68
C GLU A 213 22.66 4.37 2.24
N GLY A 214 21.80 5.19 2.85
CA GLY A 214 20.37 5.21 2.60
C GLY A 214 20.00 5.92 1.29
N LYS A 215 18.72 5.86 0.96
CA LYS A 215 18.16 6.59 -0.19
C LYS A 215 17.88 8.03 0.20
N ALA A 216 18.27 8.96 -0.65
CA ALA A 216 17.98 10.38 -0.48
C ALA A 216 16.50 10.62 -0.12
N SER A 217 16.28 11.43 0.89
CA SER A 217 14.95 11.70 1.43
C SER A 217 14.88 13.14 1.94
N VAL A 218 13.79 13.81 1.62
CA VAL A 218 13.56 15.23 1.96
C VAL A 218 12.14 15.38 2.51
N THR A 219 12.03 16.03 3.68
CA THR A 219 10.76 16.43 4.30
C THR A 219 10.87 17.87 4.77
N ASP A 220 9.92 18.70 4.37
CA ASP A 220 9.73 20.04 4.91
C ASP A 220 8.67 20.01 6.00
N PHE A 221 8.98 20.56 7.17
CA PHE A 221 8.10 20.66 8.32
C PHE A 221 7.77 22.12 8.62
N THR A 222 6.49 22.43 8.79
CA THR A 222 5.99 23.77 9.11
C THR A 222 5.08 23.70 10.33
N LEU A 223 5.33 24.53 11.32
CA LEU A 223 4.49 24.64 12.51
C LEU A 223 3.10 25.16 12.12
N VAL A 224 2.06 24.45 12.53
CA VAL A 224 0.67 24.87 12.38
C VAL A 224 0.19 25.51 13.69
N GLU A 225 0.36 24.81 14.80
CA GLU A 225 -0.09 25.28 16.11
C GLU A 225 0.74 24.65 17.24
N ARG A 226 0.87 25.37 18.35
CA ARG A 226 1.65 24.93 19.52
C ARG A 226 0.76 24.75 20.74
N PHE A 227 0.95 23.64 21.44
CA PHE A 227 0.20 23.26 22.64
C PHE A 227 1.18 22.95 23.80
N GLY A 228 1.75 23.97 24.38
CA GLY A 228 2.83 23.82 25.36
C GLY A 228 4.08 23.21 24.71
N ASP A 229 4.49 22.01 25.15
CA ASP A 229 5.64 21.27 24.60
C ASP A 229 5.28 20.38 23.40
N ALA A 230 3.99 20.22 23.10
CA ALA A 230 3.51 19.58 21.89
C ALA A 230 3.24 20.59 20.77
N ALA A 231 3.27 20.11 19.53
CA ALA A 231 2.99 20.93 18.36
C ALA A 231 2.23 20.13 17.28
N LEU A 232 1.26 20.78 16.65
CA LEU A 232 0.71 20.35 15.38
C LEU A 232 1.63 20.91 14.27
N VAL A 233 2.14 20.01 13.45
CA VAL A 233 3.09 20.32 12.39
C VAL A 233 2.57 19.77 11.07
N GLU A 234 2.70 20.53 10.00
CA GLU A 234 2.51 20.02 8.64
C GLU A 234 3.84 19.49 8.10
N ALA A 235 3.84 18.28 7.55
CA ALA A 235 4.96 17.71 6.82
C ALA A 235 4.62 17.65 5.33
N ARG A 236 5.47 18.25 4.48
CA ARG A 236 5.42 18.13 3.03
C ARG A 236 6.55 17.21 2.55
N LEU A 237 6.17 16.17 1.81
CA LEU A 237 7.13 15.17 1.32
C LEU A 237 7.71 15.58 -0.04
N GLY A 238 9.03 15.81 -0.12
CA GLY A 238 9.78 15.84 -1.37
C GLY A 238 10.03 14.45 -1.96
N THR A 239 10.07 13.44 -1.11
CA THR A 239 10.22 12.01 -1.46
C THR A 239 9.22 11.17 -0.67
N GLY A 240 9.01 9.91 -1.04
CA GLY A 240 8.04 9.01 -0.38
C GLY A 240 8.69 7.69 0.08
N ARG A 241 9.62 7.74 1.05
CA ARG A 241 10.25 6.54 1.59
C ARG A 241 9.43 5.97 2.74
N THR A 242 9.59 4.68 2.98
CA THR A 242 8.94 3.98 4.10
C THR A 242 9.27 4.69 5.40
N HIS A 243 8.27 4.94 6.25
CA HIS A 243 8.36 5.59 7.56
C HIS A 243 9.06 6.97 7.54
N GLN A 244 9.15 7.64 6.39
CA GLN A 244 10.00 8.82 6.22
C GLN A 244 9.70 9.92 7.23
N ILE A 245 8.46 10.36 7.39
CA ILE A 245 8.09 11.42 8.34
C ILE A 245 8.42 11.00 9.76
N ARG A 246 8.12 9.76 10.12
CA ARG A 246 8.33 9.20 11.46
C ARG A 246 9.81 9.21 11.84
N VAL A 247 10.67 8.75 10.94
CA VAL A 247 12.13 8.70 11.17
C VAL A 247 12.75 10.09 11.14
N HIS A 248 12.33 10.96 10.19
CA HIS A 248 12.82 12.34 10.13
C HIS A 248 12.43 13.14 11.38
N SER A 249 11.20 12.96 11.89
CA SER A 249 10.75 13.61 13.13
C SER A 249 11.57 13.15 14.34
N GLN A 250 11.80 11.84 14.48
CA GLN A 250 12.66 11.30 15.54
C GLN A 250 14.09 11.84 15.45
N PHE A 251 14.69 11.77 14.27
CA PHE A 251 16.04 12.24 14.00
C PHE A 251 16.19 13.75 14.27
N GLY A 252 15.15 14.51 13.96
CA GLY A 252 15.08 15.95 14.23
C GLY A 252 14.87 16.33 15.69
N GLY A 253 14.65 15.36 16.58
CA GLY A 253 14.41 15.59 18.01
C GLY A 253 12.99 16.01 18.36
N PHE A 254 12.02 15.77 17.44
CA PHE A 254 10.59 16.01 17.66
C PHE A 254 9.74 14.79 17.25
N PRO A 255 9.89 13.66 17.98
CA PRO A 255 9.20 12.43 17.66
C PRO A 255 7.67 12.61 17.68
N ILE A 256 6.99 11.86 16.79
CA ILE A 256 5.54 11.87 16.69
C ILE A 256 4.94 11.20 17.91
N LEU A 257 3.86 11.78 18.44
CA LEU A 257 3.11 11.21 19.56
C LEU A 257 2.41 9.91 19.13
N GLY A 258 2.45 8.90 19.99
CA GLY A 258 1.83 7.59 19.73
C GLY A 258 2.56 6.73 18.70
N ASP A 259 3.79 7.08 18.36
CA ASP A 259 4.62 6.25 17.47
C ASP A 259 5.32 5.14 18.28
N ASP A 260 4.86 3.91 18.13
CA ASP A 260 5.36 2.72 18.82
C ASP A 260 6.82 2.35 18.47
N LYS A 261 7.31 2.80 17.29
CA LYS A 261 8.64 2.45 16.79
C LYS A 261 9.67 3.58 16.92
N TYR A 262 9.24 4.80 16.71
CA TYR A 262 10.12 5.98 16.61
C TYR A 262 9.73 7.09 17.60
N GLY A 263 8.71 6.85 18.43
CA GLY A 263 8.21 7.79 19.43
C GLY A 263 9.07 7.90 20.68
N SER A 264 8.55 8.58 21.68
CA SER A 264 9.16 8.71 22.99
C SER A 264 8.19 8.28 24.10
N ARG A 265 8.69 7.60 25.14
CA ARG A 265 7.88 7.19 26.30
C ARG A 265 7.14 8.35 26.96
N LYS A 266 7.73 9.55 26.98
CA LYS A 266 7.10 10.75 27.54
C LYS A 266 5.91 11.19 26.69
N GLY A 267 6.02 11.15 25.37
CA GLY A 267 4.93 11.47 24.45
C GLY A 267 3.78 10.48 24.56
N ASP A 268 4.11 9.18 24.67
CA ASP A 268 3.13 8.10 24.77
C ASP A 268 2.32 8.20 26.08
N ALA A 269 2.98 8.42 27.21
CA ALA A 269 2.33 8.59 28.52
C ALA A 269 1.35 9.79 28.51
N ARG A 270 1.67 10.85 27.80
CA ARG A 270 0.80 12.02 27.66
C ARG A 270 -0.46 11.70 26.85
N LEU A 271 -0.33 10.98 25.73
CA LEU A 271 -1.47 10.53 24.93
C LEU A 271 -2.35 9.55 25.71
N GLU A 272 -1.75 8.63 26.45
CA GLU A 272 -2.47 7.66 27.27
C GLU A 272 -3.30 8.35 28.36
N ALA A 273 -2.76 9.41 28.98
CA ALA A 273 -3.48 10.24 29.94
C ALA A 273 -4.70 10.92 29.32
N LEU A 274 -4.71 11.16 28.01
CA LEU A 274 -5.83 11.70 27.25
C LEU A 274 -6.74 10.59 26.66
N GLY A 275 -6.50 9.32 26.99
CA GLY A 275 -7.27 8.18 26.49
C GLY A 275 -6.95 7.77 25.06
N HIS A 276 -5.82 8.20 24.50
CA HIS A 276 -5.42 7.90 23.14
C HIS A 276 -4.14 7.04 23.08
N ARG A 277 -4.09 6.09 22.12
CA ARG A 277 -2.94 5.18 21.92
C ARG A 277 -2.60 4.97 20.46
N ARG A 278 -2.87 5.94 19.60
CA ARG A 278 -2.61 5.77 18.16
C ARG A 278 -1.51 6.72 17.69
N LEU A 279 -0.83 6.32 16.61
CA LEU A 279 0.06 7.19 15.87
C LEU A 279 -0.67 8.47 15.41
N CYS A 280 -0.17 9.63 15.86
CA CYS A 280 -0.71 10.94 15.49
C CYS A 280 -0.11 11.43 14.17
N LEU A 281 -0.34 10.69 13.08
CA LEU A 281 0.08 11.02 11.72
C LEU A 281 -1.09 10.82 10.76
N HIS A 282 -1.41 11.87 9.99
CA HIS A 282 -2.58 11.91 9.12
C HIS A 282 -2.25 12.51 7.75
N ALA A 283 -2.50 11.75 6.67
CA ALA A 283 -2.40 12.23 5.30
C ALA A 283 -3.57 13.15 4.96
N ARG A 284 -3.25 14.29 4.32
CA ARG A 284 -4.20 15.36 3.99
C ARG A 284 -4.49 15.41 2.51
#